data_2ca1790d3a07a2a7a5c615fe3eeb3850
#
_entry.id   2ca1790d3a07a2a7a5c615fe3eeb3850
#
_cell.length_a   1.000
_cell.length_b   1.000
_cell.length_c   1.000
_cell.angle_alpha   90.00
_cell.angle_beta   90.00
_cell.angle_gamma   90.00
#
_symmetry.space_group_name_H-M   'P 1'
#
loop_
_entity.id
_entity.type
_entity.pdbx_description
1 polymer ?
#
loop_
_entity_poly.entity_id
_entity_poly.type
_entity_poly.pdbx_seq_one_letter_code
_entity_poly.pdbx_strand_id
1 'polypeptide(L)'
;MDRGIVLIERKNEPFGWALPGGFVDYGESLESAAVREAREETSLEISNLRLLGCYSDPARDSRMHTISTVYIASGLGIPSAADDALNLGIFRPDSLPERLCFDHARILADYAAKYSTHHSGLLP
;
A
#
# COMPACT_ATOMS: atom_id res chain seq x y z
N MET A 1 -3.60 -13.18 11.79
CA MET A 1 -2.30 -12.87 12.37
C MET A 1 -1.52 -11.94 11.48
N ASP A 2 -1.07 -10.90 12.05
CA ASP A 2 -0.40 -9.88 11.30
C ASP A 2 1.07 -10.23 11.13
N ARG A 3 1.51 -10.38 9.91
CA ARG A 3 2.89 -10.71 9.63
C ARG A 3 3.70 -9.53 9.20
N GLY A 4 3.04 -8.43 8.88
CA GLY A 4 3.72 -7.25 8.42
C GLY A 4 2.99 -6.62 7.25
N ILE A 5 3.69 -5.72 6.59
CA ILE A 5 3.14 -4.92 5.51
C ILE A 5 3.65 -5.47 4.19
N VAL A 6 2.75 -5.71 3.25
CA VAL A 6 3.11 -6.19 1.92
C VAL A 6 3.49 -4.99 1.06
N LEU A 7 4.70 -5.02 0.52
CA LEU A 7 5.17 -4.01 -0.41
C LEU A 7 5.62 -4.69 -1.69
N ILE A 8 5.60 -3.95 -2.78
CA ILE A 8 6.10 -4.45 -4.06
C ILE A 8 7.33 -3.66 -4.46
N GLU A 9 8.24 -4.30 -5.19
CA GLU A 9 9.35 -3.61 -5.81
C GLU A 9 8.95 -3.25 -7.23
N ARG A 10 9.06 -1.98 -7.58
CA ARG A 10 8.58 -1.49 -8.87
C ARG A 10 9.48 -1.94 -10.01
N LYS A 11 8.84 -2.39 -11.08
CA LYS A 11 9.52 -2.76 -12.31
C LYS A 11 9.89 -1.53 -13.14
N ASN A 12 9.11 -0.46 -13.02
CA ASN A 12 9.27 0.77 -13.80
C ASN A 12 9.64 1.94 -12.91
N GLU A 13 10.18 2.99 -13.53
CA GLU A 13 10.55 4.19 -12.77
C GLU A 13 9.34 4.85 -12.13
N PRO A 14 9.50 5.39 -10.93
CA PRO A 14 10.69 5.37 -10.08
C PRO A 14 10.93 3.97 -9.52
N PHE A 15 12.19 3.55 -9.48
CA PHE A 15 12.55 2.23 -8.96
C PHE A 15 12.61 2.25 -7.46
N GLY A 16 12.25 1.14 -6.85
CA GLY A 16 12.24 0.99 -5.41
C GLY A 16 10.97 0.29 -4.96
N TRP A 17 10.71 0.36 -3.67
CA TRP A 17 9.57 -0.31 -3.06
C TRP A 17 8.40 0.63 -2.90
N ALA A 18 7.20 0.10 -3.00
CA ALA A 18 5.99 0.90 -2.97
C ALA A 18 4.84 0.09 -2.41
N LEU A 19 3.83 0.82 -1.93
CA LEU A 19 2.55 0.20 -1.61
C LEU A 19 1.92 -0.34 -2.89
N PRO A 20 1.25 -1.50 -2.82
CA PRO A 20 0.48 -1.97 -3.98
C PRO A 20 -0.61 -0.97 -4.33
N GLY A 21 -0.85 -0.79 -5.61
CA GLY A 21 -1.91 0.12 -6.05
C GLY A 21 -1.71 0.56 -7.47
N GLY A 22 -2.65 1.31 -7.96
CA GLY A 22 -2.62 1.81 -9.31
C GLY A 22 -3.79 2.74 -9.56
N PHE A 23 -4.04 3.02 -10.82
CA PHE A 23 -5.10 3.94 -11.19
C PHE A 23 -6.46 3.28 -11.12
N VAL A 24 -7.46 4.08 -10.75
CA VAL A 24 -8.85 3.66 -10.75
C VAL A 24 -9.34 3.62 -12.19
N ASP A 25 -9.96 2.52 -12.58
CA ASP A 25 -10.55 2.42 -13.91
C ASP A 25 -11.91 3.08 -13.92
N TYR A 26 -12.30 3.56 -15.09
CA TYR A 26 -13.61 4.18 -15.23
C TYR A 26 -14.70 3.20 -14.80
N GLY A 27 -15.58 3.67 -13.96
CA GLY A 27 -16.70 2.85 -13.48
C GLY A 27 -16.40 2.06 -12.22
N GLU A 28 -15.16 2.07 -11.73
CA GLU A 28 -14.84 1.41 -10.48
C GLU A 28 -15.02 2.34 -9.29
N SER A 29 -15.45 1.78 -8.17
CA SER A 29 -15.32 2.49 -6.90
C SER A 29 -13.87 2.43 -6.46
N LEU A 30 -13.50 3.30 -5.51
CA LEU A 30 -12.13 3.29 -4.97
C LEU A 30 -11.83 1.96 -4.28
N GLU A 31 -12.81 1.42 -3.57
CA GLU A 31 -12.64 0.15 -2.89
C GLU A 31 -12.45 -1.00 -3.88
N SER A 32 -13.23 -1.01 -4.96
CA SER A 32 -13.09 -2.04 -5.99
C SER A 32 -11.73 -1.95 -6.67
N ALA A 33 -11.26 -0.73 -6.92
CA ALA A 33 -9.94 -0.53 -7.51
C ALA A 33 -8.85 -1.07 -6.59
N ALA A 34 -8.94 -0.81 -5.28
CA ALA A 34 -7.96 -1.30 -4.33
C ALA A 34 -7.92 -2.82 -4.31
N VAL A 35 -9.09 -3.46 -4.31
CA VAL A 35 -9.17 -4.92 -4.32
C VAL A 35 -8.56 -5.49 -5.59
N ARG A 36 -8.88 -4.89 -6.73
CA ARG A 36 -8.36 -5.35 -8.02
C ARG A 36 -6.86 -5.20 -8.10
N GLU A 37 -6.34 -4.02 -7.74
CA GLU A 37 -4.89 -3.77 -7.82
C GLU A 37 -4.12 -4.68 -6.88
N ALA A 38 -4.63 -4.90 -5.67
CA ALA A 38 -3.97 -5.81 -4.75
C ALA A 38 -3.88 -7.21 -5.32
N ARG A 39 -4.96 -7.68 -5.93
CA ARG A 39 -4.96 -9.01 -6.53
C ARG A 39 -4.00 -9.10 -7.70
N GLU A 40 -4.00 -8.08 -8.54
CA GLU A 40 -3.15 -8.07 -9.73
C GLU A 40 -1.66 -8.04 -9.38
N GLU A 41 -1.30 -7.29 -8.35
CA GLU A 41 0.12 -7.10 -8.02
C GLU A 41 0.64 -8.06 -6.97
N THR A 42 -0.21 -8.55 -6.07
CA THR A 42 0.25 -9.36 -4.95
C THR A 42 -0.39 -10.72 -4.86
N SER A 43 -1.41 -10.99 -5.66
CA SER A 43 -2.21 -12.23 -5.63
C SER A 43 -3.02 -12.40 -4.34
N LEU A 44 -3.12 -11.35 -3.55
CA LEU A 44 -3.89 -11.41 -2.30
C LEU A 44 -5.30 -10.91 -2.51
N GLU A 45 -6.24 -11.54 -1.80
CA GLU A 45 -7.60 -11.04 -1.70
C GLU A 45 -7.69 -10.21 -0.44
N ILE A 46 -8.00 -8.93 -0.58
CA ILE A 46 -8.08 -8.06 0.58
C ILE A 46 -9.52 -7.84 1.00
N SER A 47 -9.71 -7.64 2.30
CA SER A 47 -11.03 -7.42 2.89
C SER A 47 -10.90 -6.49 4.08
N ASN A 48 -12.05 -6.08 4.61
CA ASN A 48 -12.11 -5.20 5.77
C ASN A 48 -11.38 -3.88 5.51
N LEU A 49 -11.67 -3.28 4.35
CA LEU A 49 -11.02 -2.04 3.97
C LEU A 49 -11.46 -0.91 4.89
N ARG A 50 -10.47 -0.18 5.40
CA ARG A 50 -10.71 1.01 6.21
C ARG A 50 -9.84 2.13 5.68
N LEU A 51 -10.40 3.32 5.58
CA LEU A 51 -9.67 4.45 5.02
C LEU A 51 -8.58 4.91 5.98
N LEU A 52 -7.36 4.98 5.49
CA LEU A 52 -6.28 5.63 6.22
C LEU A 52 -6.28 7.12 5.93
N GLY A 53 -6.37 7.51 4.69
CA GLY A 53 -6.39 8.91 4.30
C GLY A 53 -6.20 9.10 2.81
N CYS A 54 -6.24 10.36 2.41
CA CYS A 54 -5.98 10.76 1.03
C CYS A 54 -4.72 11.61 1.02
N TYR A 55 -3.90 11.40 0.01
CA TYR A 55 -2.62 12.09 -0.14
C TYR A 55 -2.63 12.80 -1.48
N SER A 56 -2.52 14.12 -1.45
CA SER A 56 -2.76 14.92 -2.65
C SER A 56 -1.78 16.06 -2.88
N ASP A 57 -0.66 16.08 -2.16
CA ASP A 57 0.33 17.13 -2.37
C ASP A 57 0.85 17.04 -3.82
N PRO A 58 0.84 18.13 -4.58
CA PRO A 58 1.31 18.08 -5.98
C PRO A 58 2.74 17.59 -6.12
N ALA A 59 3.57 17.74 -5.11
CA ALA A 59 4.97 17.32 -5.17
C ALA A 59 5.18 15.85 -4.88
N ARG A 60 4.14 15.11 -4.53
CA ARG A 60 4.28 13.72 -4.11
C ARG A 60 4.72 12.79 -5.25
N ASP A 61 4.46 13.16 -6.48
CA ASP A 61 4.84 12.38 -7.66
C ASP A 61 5.36 13.38 -8.70
N SER A 62 6.62 13.24 -9.08
CA SER A 62 7.24 14.19 -9.99
C SER A 62 6.74 14.08 -11.42
N ARG A 63 6.07 12.99 -11.76
CA ARG A 63 5.61 12.75 -13.12
C ARG A 63 4.30 13.47 -13.42
N MET A 64 3.43 13.57 -12.43
CA MET A 64 2.11 14.18 -12.60
C MET A 64 1.48 14.39 -11.24
N HIS A 65 0.43 15.19 -11.19
CA HIS A 65 -0.31 15.39 -9.95
C HIS A 65 -1.23 14.20 -9.73
N THR A 66 -0.92 13.38 -8.74
CA THR A 66 -1.75 12.23 -8.40
C THR A 66 -2.35 12.40 -7.01
N ILE A 67 -3.52 11.83 -6.84
CA ILE A 67 -4.18 11.77 -5.55
C ILE A 67 -4.35 10.30 -5.21
N SER A 68 -3.83 9.91 -4.05
CA SER A 68 -3.95 8.52 -3.60
C SER A 68 -4.87 8.42 -2.42
N THR A 69 -5.87 7.56 -2.55
CA THR A 69 -6.72 7.16 -1.44
C THR A 69 -6.17 5.86 -0.91
N VAL A 70 -5.78 5.84 0.36
CA VAL A 70 -5.08 4.71 0.94
C VAL A 70 -5.98 3.99 1.92
N TYR A 71 -6.09 2.69 1.73
CA TYR A 71 -6.89 1.83 2.60
C TYR A 71 -5.98 0.91 3.38
N ILE A 72 -6.45 0.57 4.57
CA ILE A 72 -5.86 -0.49 5.37
C ILE A 72 -6.78 -1.68 5.22
N ALA A 73 -6.21 -2.85 4.99
CA ALA A 73 -7.00 -4.03 4.75
C ALA A 73 -6.27 -5.27 5.25
N SER A 74 -7.00 -6.37 5.37
CA SER A 74 -6.43 -7.67 5.67
C SER A 74 -6.27 -8.42 4.37
N GLY A 75 -5.12 -9.07 4.20
CA GLY A 75 -4.85 -9.87 3.00
C GLY A 75 -4.99 -11.35 3.29
N LEU A 76 -5.56 -12.07 2.35
CA LEU A 76 -5.74 -13.50 2.46
C LEU A 76 -5.16 -14.16 1.22
N GLY A 77 -4.43 -15.25 1.42
CA GLY A 77 -3.84 -16.00 0.34
C GLY A 77 -2.33 -16.03 0.44
N ILE A 78 -1.71 -16.58 -0.58
CA ILE A 78 -0.25 -16.67 -0.66
C ILE A 78 0.23 -15.55 -1.56
N PRO A 79 0.96 -14.57 -1.02
CA PRO A 79 1.39 -13.43 -1.84
C PRO A 79 2.44 -13.84 -2.87
N SER A 80 2.31 -13.28 -4.06
CA SER A 80 3.32 -13.44 -5.09
C SER A 80 3.28 -12.23 -6.01
N ALA A 81 4.45 -11.81 -6.48
CA ALA A 81 4.56 -10.65 -7.35
C ALA A 81 3.97 -10.97 -8.73
N ALA A 82 3.31 -9.98 -9.33
CA ALA A 82 2.72 -10.12 -10.65
C ALA A 82 2.60 -8.74 -11.29
N ASP A 83 2.29 -8.72 -12.57
CA ASP A 83 2.11 -7.51 -13.35
C ASP A 83 3.32 -6.58 -13.25
N ASP A 84 3.14 -5.37 -12.74
CA ASP A 84 4.20 -4.38 -12.66
C ASP A 84 5.11 -4.55 -11.44
N ALA A 85 4.90 -5.59 -10.68
CA ALA A 85 5.73 -5.86 -9.52
C ALA A 85 6.87 -6.79 -9.90
N LEU A 86 8.11 -6.33 -9.70
CA LEU A 86 9.29 -7.14 -9.92
C LEU A 86 9.47 -8.15 -8.81
N ASN A 87 9.24 -7.71 -7.58
CA ASN A 87 9.32 -8.54 -6.38
C ASN A 87 8.25 -8.14 -5.40
N LEU A 88 8.05 -8.98 -4.41
CA LEU A 88 7.13 -8.71 -3.32
C LEU A 88 7.84 -9.04 -2.02
N GLY A 89 7.60 -8.25 -1.01
CA GLY A 89 8.13 -8.54 0.32
C GLY A 89 7.12 -8.23 1.40
N ILE A 90 7.30 -8.87 2.55
CA ILE A 90 6.51 -8.60 3.73
C ILE A 90 7.45 -8.00 4.76
N PHE A 91 7.16 -6.77 5.18
CA PHE A 91 8.06 -6.02 6.02
C PHE A 91 7.40 -5.67 7.34
N ARG A 92 8.16 -5.76 8.41
CA ARG A 92 7.68 -5.27 9.70
C ARG A 92 7.69 -3.75 9.68
N PRO A 93 6.76 -3.12 10.38
CA PRO A 93 6.72 -1.64 10.40
C PRO A 93 8.01 -0.99 10.86
N ASP A 94 8.81 -1.69 11.67
CA ASP A 94 10.08 -1.17 12.17
C ASP A 94 11.27 -1.60 11.33
N SER A 95 11.05 -2.27 10.20
CA SER A 95 12.13 -2.77 9.35
C SER A 95 11.76 -2.62 7.89
N LEU A 96 11.37 -1.41 7.50
CA LEU A 96 10.97 -1.14 6.14
C LEU A 96 12.19 -1.01 5.23
N PRO A 97 12.03 -1.26 3.93
CA PRO A 97 13.14 -1.09 2.98
C PRO A 97 13.52 0.39 2.88
N GLU A 98 14.76 0.64 2.50
CA GLU A 98 15.26 2.01 2.45
C GLU A 98 14.68 2.82 1.32
N ARG A 99 14.50 2.19 0.16
CA ARG A 99 14.06 2.92 -1.01
C ARG A 99 12.55 2.78 -1.17
N LEU A 100 11.84 3.69 -0.56
CA LEU A 100 10.38 3.79 -0.72
C LEU A 100 10.08 4.89 -1.72
N CYS A 101 9.23 4.59 -2.69
CA CYS A 101 8.90 5.51 -3.76
C CYS A 101 7.84 6.51 -3.35
N PHE A 102 7.79 7.63 -4.06
CA PHE A 102 6.78 8.66 -3.87
C PHE A 102 6.80 9.16 -2.43
N ASP A 103 5.63 9.39 -1.85
CA ASP A 103 5.52 9.75 -0.43
C ASP A 103 5.11 8.55 0.42
N HIS A 104 5.42 7.33 -0.04
CA HIS A 104 4.96 6.13 0.65
C HIS A 104 5.60 5.97 2.02
N ALA A 105 6.80 6.53 2.22
CA ALA A 105 7.39 6.53 3.55
C ALA A 105 6.52 7.31 4.54
N ARG A 106 5.97 8.43 4.09
CA ARG A 106 5.07 9.22 4.93
C ARG A 106 3.76 8.50 5.21
N ILE A 107 3.23 7.82 4.19
CA ILE A 107 2.00 7.05 4.35
C ILE A 107 2.20 5.96 5.38
N LEU A 108 3.34 5.27 5.31
CA LEU A 108 3.64 4.20 6.26
C LEU A 108 3.89 4.74 7.66
N ALA A 109 4.47 5.93 7.77
CA ALA A 109 4.63 6.58 9.07
C ALA A 109 3.28 6.94 9.68
N ASP A 110 2.36 7.43 8.86
CA ASP A 110 1.00 7.75 9.33
C ASP A 110 0.28 6.48 9.78
N TYR A 111 0.44 5.41 9.05
CA TYR A 111 -0.13 4.13 9.42
C TYR A 111 0.43 3.66 10.77
N ALA A 112 1.73 3.72 10.93
CA ALA A 112 2.37 3.28 12.17
C ALA A 112 1.91 4.11 13.36
N ALA A 113 1.80 5.43 13.17
CA ALA A 113 1.36 6.31 14.25
C ALA A 113 -0.06 5.98 14.68
N LYS A 114 -0.94 5.74 13.72
CA LYS A 114 -2.33 5.43 14.02
C LYS A 114 -2.46 4.09 14.74
N TYR A 115 -1.73 3.09 14.29
CA TYR A 115 -1.86 1.75 14.85
C TYR A 115 -1.02 1.52 16.08
N SER A 116 0.06 2.23 16.22
CA SER A 116 0.82 2.20 17.46
C SER A 116 -0.01 2.70 18.61
N THR A 117 -0.68 3.81 18.43
CA THR A 117 -1.57 4.36 19.44
C THR A 117 -2.68 3.36 19.76
N HIS A 118 -3.19 2.74 18.74
CA HIS A 118 -4.27 1.79 18.88
C HIS A 118 -3.82 0.58 19.69
N HIS A 119 -2.62 0.14 19.47
CA HIS A 119 -2.12 -1.04 20.17
C HIS A 119 -1.70 -0.77 21.58
N SER A 120 -1.50 0.47 21.92
CA SER A 120 -1.00 0.75 23.24
C SER A 120 -2.00 0.49 24.31
N GLY A 121 -3.09 -0.09 24.02
CA GLY A 121 -3.95 -0.44 25.04
C GLY A 121 -5.21 -0.99 24.63
N LEU A 122 -5.53 -0.79 23.56
CA LEU A 122 -6.79 -1.13 23.27
C LEU A 122 -6.94 -2.09 22.31
N LEU A 123 -6.63 -2.36 21.78
CA LEU A 123 -7.02 -3.14 20.90
C LEU A 123 -6.85 -3.68 20.36
N PRO A 124 -7.14 -4.13 20.03
CA PRO A 124 -7.17 -5.15 19.34
C PRO A 124 -7.00 -5.19 18.47
#